data_23a8fa4a29bb6659a1f8db26531b3340
#
_entry.id   23a8fa4a29bb6659a1f8db26531b3340
#
_cell.length_a   1.000
_cell.length_b   1.000
_cell.length_c   1.000
_cell.angle_alpha   90.00
_cell.angle_beta   90.00
_cell.angle_gamma   90.00
#
_symmetry.space_group_name_H-M   'P 1'
#
loop_
_entity.id
_entity.type
_entity.pdbx_description
1 polymer ?
#
loop_
_entity_poly.entity_id
_entity_poly.type
_entity_poly.pdbx_seq_one_letter_code
_entity_poly.pdbx_strand_id
1 'polypeptide(L)'
;MIKVKPLLFHGLFGLVLKSYIALIIAFNFMNGKDTVSESIIPDLKVKLLNGSSTTLHQLTQDGPLLIDFWATWCVPCKKVMKFLDEYHEKYAKENFKVLMINTDTPRSLAKVKSFIRSQKYSFNIGMDPNKVIAKKLNGMIMPTLILVDKGGVVKWRHQGYVAGEEIEIEEQIKQVLGKNINEKNKG
;
A
#
# COMPACT_ATOMS: atom_id res chain seq x y z
N MET A 1 33.53 -73.32 -7.51
CA MET A 1 33.75 -71.87 -7.29
C MET A 1 32.82 -71.11 -8.19
N ILE A 2 31.70 -70.64 -7.70
CA ILE A 2 30.69 -69.90 -8.47
C ILE A 2 30.89 -68.40 -8.17
N LYS A 3 31.35 -67.63 -9.14
CA LYS A 3 31.49 -66.17 -9.04
C LYS A 3 30.11 -65.52 -9.26
N VAL A 4 29.49 -65.01 -8.23
CA VAL A 4 28.31 -64.17 -8.33
C VAL A 4 28.75 -62.73 -8.61
N LYS A 5 28.38 -62.19 -9.78
CA LYS A 5 28.56 -60.77 -10.12
C LYS A 5 27.53 -59.91 -9.33
N PRO A 6 27.95 -58.82 -8.72
CA PRO A 6 27.01 -57.87 -8.12
C PRO A 6 26.31 -57.12 -9.25
N LEU A 7 25.00 -57.32 -9.37
CA LEU A 7 24.13 -56.72 -10.38
C LEU A 7 23.75 -55.26 -9.98
N LEU A 8 24.02 -54.40 -10.90
CA LEU A 8 23.45 -53.07 -11.18
C LEU A 8 22.17 -52.61 -10.41
N PHE A 9 22.28 -52.46 -9.08
CA PHE A 9 21.13 -51.90 -8.30
C PHE A 9 21.31 -50.41 -7.95
N HIS A 10 22.44 -49.77 -8.31
CA HIS A 10 22.79 -48.39 -7.97
C HIS A 10 22.23 -47.34 -8.93
N GLY A 11 21.87 -47.71 -10.15
CA GLY A 11 21.42 -46.78 -11.18
C GLY A 11 19.95 -46.31 -10.98
N LEU A 12 19.06 -47.26 -10.64
CA LEU A 12 17.65 -47.01 -10.58
C LEU A 12 17.26 -46.21 -9.31
N PHE A 13 17.89 -46.51 -8.18
CA PHE A 13 17.68 -45.84 -6.91
C PHE A 13 18.13 -44.37 -6.93
N GLY A 14 19.25 -44.08 -7.64
CA GLY A 14 19.75 -42.74 -7.84
C GLY A 14 18.88 -41.88 -8.72
N LEU A 15 18.24 -42.46 -9.74
CA LEU A 15 17.29 -41.71 -10.60
C LEU A 15 16.01 -41.37 -9.88
N VAL A 16 15.44 -42.31 -9.12
CA VAL A 16 14.21 -42.08 -8.35
C VAL A 16 14.43 -41.03 -7.25
N LEU A 17 15.56 -41.09 -6.54
CA LEU A 17 15.93 -40.12 -5.51
C LEU A 17 16.11 -38.70 -6.08
N LYS A 18 16.75 -38.56 -7.22
CA LYS A 18 16.92 -37.26 -7.90
C LYS A 18 15.58 -36.70 -8.38
N SER A 19 14.68 -37.54 -8.88
CA SER A 19 13.33 -37.14 -9.28
C SER A 19 12.50 -36.67 -8.09
N TYR A 20 12.61 -37.35 -6.94
CA TYR A 20 11.90 -36.99 -5.72
C TYR A 20 12.41 -35.66 -5.12
N ILE A 21 13.71 -35.44 -5.14
CA ILE A 21 14.33 -34.16 -4.69
C ILE A 21 13.90 -33.01 -5.61
N ALA A 22 13.87 -33.23 -6.93
CA ALA A 22 13.42 -32.22 -7.88
C ALA A 22 11.93 -31.86 -7.68
N LEU A 23 11.08 -32.85 -7.37
CA LEU A 23 9.66 -32.64 -7.04
C LEU A 23 9.47 -31.87 -5.74
N ILE A 24 10.26 -32.16 -4.69
CA ILE A 24 10.20 -31.43 -3.42
C ILE A 24 10.66 -29.98 -3.62
N ILE A 25 11.72 -29.73 -4.41
CA ILE A 25 12.19 -28.39 -4.71
C ILE A 25 11.14 -27.62 -5.51
N ALA A 26 10.54 -28.24 -6.53
CA ALA A 26 9.48 -27.63 -7.33
C ALA A 26 8.23 -27.31 -6.49
N PHE A 27 7.84 -28.21 -5.56
CA PHE A 27 6.71 -27.99 -4.65
C PHE A 27 6.97 -26.84 -3.66
N ASN A 28 8.18 -26.68 -3.14
CA ASN A 28 8.54 -25.54 -2.29
C ASN A 28 8.60 -24.23 -3.08
N PHE A 29 8.97 -24.27 -4.36
CA PHE A 29 8.99 -23.08 -5.23
C PHE A 29 7.57 -22.61 -5.58
N MET A 30 6.62 -23.52 -5.71
CA MET A 30 5.21 -23.18 -6.00
C MET A 30 4.43 -22.68 -4.77
N ASN A 31 4.90 -22.97 -3.55
CA ASN A 31 4.31 -22.49 -2.29
C ASN A 31 5.04 -21.30 -1.65
N GLY A 32 5.93 -20.65 -2.40
CA GLY A 32 6.51 -19.37 -2.02
C GLY A 32 5.39 -18.33 -1.97
N LYS A 33 4.65 -18.27 -0.85
CA LYS A 33 3.93 -17.06 -0.47
C LYS A 33 5.03 -15.99 -0.34
N ASP A 34 5.01 -15.02 -1.23
CA ASP A 34 5.71 -13.77 -1.00
C ASP A 34 5.26 -13.25 0.37
N THR A 35 6.05 -13.52 1.40
CA THR A 35 5.88 -12.89 2.69
C THR A 35 6.24 -11.43 2.49
N VAL A 36 5.25 -10.63 2.05
CA VAL A 36 5.33 -9.19 2.20
C VAL A 36 5.62 -8.97 3.67
N SER A 37 6.82 -8.51 3.98
CA SER A 37 7.18 -8.14 5.34
C SER A 37 6.14 -7.14 5.80
N GLU A 38 5.20 -7.57 6.64
CA GLU A 38 4.17 -6.70 7.20
C GLU A 38 4.87 -5.66 8.07
N SER A 39 5.19 -4.51 7.47
CA SER A 39 5.81 -3.41 8.19
C SER A 39 4.73 -2.55 8.83
N ILE A 40 4.87 -2.29 10.13
CA ILE A 40 4.02 -1.32 10.83
C ILE A 40 4.58 0.08 10.54
N ILE A 41 3.69 1.02 10.20
CA ILE A 41 4.12 2.42 10.02
C ILE A 41 4.58 3.00 11.36
N PRO A 42 5.67 3.80 11.38
CA PRO A 42 6.09 4.49 12.58
C PRO A 42 5.03 5.52 13.01
N ASP A 43 4.85 5.70 14.33
CA ASP A 43 3.95 6.74 14.86
C ASP A 43 4.58 8.12 14.67
N LEU A 44 4.16 8.82 13.64
CA LEU A 44 4.66 10.15 13.27
C LEU A 44 3.61 11.21 13.57
N LYS A 45 4.03 12.28 14.23
CA LYS A 45 3.20 13.47 14.43
C LYS A 45 3.02 14.21 13.09
N VAL A 46 1.77 14.51 12.75
CA VAL A 46 1.38 15.23 11.53
C VAL A 46 0.72 16.55 11.94
N LYS A 47 1.27 17.67 11.49
CA LYS A 47 0.62 18.98 11.60
C LYS A 47 -0.38 19.11 10.45
N LEU A 48 -1.64 19.38 10.75
CA LEU A 48 -2.68 19.54 9.75
C LEU A 48 -2.75 20.99 9.23
N LEU A 49 -3.29 21.15 8.02
CA LEU A 49 -3.43 22.45 7.35
C LEU A 49 -4.35 23.43 8.13
N ASN A 50 -5.30 22.91 8.89
CA ASN A 50 -6.20 23.68 9.77
C ASN A 50 -5.50 24.18 11.07
N GLY A 51 -4.24 23.79 11.30
CA GLY A 51 -3.44 24.16 12.46
C GLY A 51 -3.43 23.16 13.61
N SER A 52 -4.33 22.17 13.62
CA SER A 52 -4.31 21.08 14.59
C SER A 52 -3.18 20.09 14.34
N SER A 53 -3.02 19.11 15.21
CA SER A 53 -2.04 18.02 15.03
C SER A 53 -2.69 16.68 15.38
N THR A 54 -2.21 15.63 14.73
CA THR A 54 -2.57 14.24 14.99
C THR A 54 -1.32 13.35 14.87
N THR A 55 -1.46 12.05 15.12
CA THR A 55 -0.42 11.06 14.79
C THR A 55 -0.97 10.03 13.80
N LEU A 56 -0.06 9.31 13.12
CA LEU A 56 -0.50 8.26 12.20
C LEU A 56 -1.24 7.15 12.95
N HIS A 57 -0.79 6.78 14.15
CA HIS A 57 -1.50 5.79 14.97
C HIS A 57 -2.88 6.27 15.42
N GLN A 58 -3.05 7.54 15.77
CA GLN A 58 -4.38 8.08 16.08
C GLN A 58 -5.35 7.98 14.89
N LEU A 59 -4.85 8.17 13.68
CA LEU A 59 -5.66 8.06 12.47
C LEU A 59 -6.06 6.62 12.16
N THR A 60 -5.25 5.63 12.56
CA THR A 60 -5.52 4.20 12.31
C THR A 60 -6.29 3.50 13.44
N GLN A 61 -6.56 4.15 14.58
CA GLN A 61 -7.22 3.54 15.74
C GLN A 61 -8.59 2.92 15.44
N ASP A 62 -9.38 3.58 14.59
CA ASP A 62 -10.76 3.18 14.33
C ASP A 62 -10.95 2.46 13.00
N GLY A 63 -10.00 2.59 12.08
CA GLY A 63 -10.13 1.99 10.75
C GLY A 63 -8.89 2.19 9.88
N PRO A 64 -8.93 1.68 8.65
CA PRO A 64 -7.83 1.80 7.70
C PRO A 64 -7.56 3.25 7.28
N LEU A 65 -6.30 3.53 6.94
CA LEU A 65 -5.83 4.84 6.48
C LEU A 65 -5.10 4.70 5.15
N LEU A 66 -5.46 5.51 4.17
CA LEU A 66 -4.68 5.72 2.98
C LEU A 66 -3.92 7.05 3.12
N ILE A 67 -2.59 6.97 3.01
CA ILE A 67 -1.69 8.13 3.01
C ILE A 67 -1.23 8.35 1.58
N ASP A 68 -1.31 9.60 1.08
CA ASP A 68 -0.69 9.98 -0.19
C ASP A 68 0.16 11.24 -0.03
N PHE A 69 1.31 11.25 -0.73
CA PHE A 69 2.22 12.38 -0.76
C PHE A 69 2.01 13.19 -2.03
N TRP A 70 1.86 14.52 -1.88
CA TRP A 70 1.56 15.40 -2.98
C TRP A 70 2.22 16.78 -2.87
N ALA A 71 2.22 17.51 -3.97
CA ALA A 71 2.62 18.92 -4.02
C ALA A 71 1.74 19.70 -5.02
N THR A 72 1.69 21.02 -4.88
CA THR A 72 0.86 21.88 -5.74
C THR A 72 1.27 21.86 -7.22
N TRP A 73 2.48 21.47 -7.52
CA TRP A 73 3.01 21.31 -8.89
C TRP A 73 2.84 19.88 -9.44
N CYS A 74 2.47 18.90 -8.61
CA CYS A 74 2.31 17.51 -9.01
C CYS A 74 0.96 17.31 -9.75
N VAL A 75 0.98 17.25 -11.06
CA VAL A 75 -0.23 17.08 -11.89
C VAL A 75 -0.89 15.71 -11.64
N PRO A 76 -0.19 14.56 -11.67
CA PRO A 76 -0.83 13.27 -11.41
C PRO A 76 -1.41 13.18 -9.99
N CYS A 77 -0.76 13.77 -8.97
CA CYS A 77 -1.32 13.81 -7.61
C CYS A 77 -2.71 14.49 -7.59
N LYS A 78 -2.86 15.61 -8.27
CA LYS A 78 -4.15 16.32 -8.32
C LYS A 78 -5.25 15.54 -9.05
N LYS A 79 -4.88 14.61 -9.93
CA LYS A 79 -5.85 13.73 -10.59
C LYS A 79 -6.35 12.66 -9.61
N VAL A 80 -5.43 11.97 -8.94
CA VAL A 80 -5.80 10.91 -7.99
C VAL A 80 -6.56 11.45 -6.78
N MET A 81 -6.27 12.68 -6.31
CA MET A 81 -6.96 13.30 -5.17
C MET A 81 -8.48 13.29 -5.29
N LYS A 82 -9.04 13.43 -6.50
CA LYS A 82 -10.48 13.41 -6.73
C LYS A 82 -11.09 12.06 -6.37
N PHE A 83 -10.47 10.98 -6.83
CA PHE A 83 -10.92 9.62 -6.50
C PHE A 83 -10.72 9.29 -5.03
N LEU A 84 -9.62 9.77 -4.42
CA LEU A 84 -9.37 9.57 -2.99
C LEU A 84 -10.42 10.27 -2.12
N ASP A 85 -10.94 11.41 -2.57
CA ASP A 85 -12.05 12.10 -1.88
C ASP A 85 -13.35 11.30 -1.98
N GLU A 86 -13.68 10.82 -3.18
CA GLU A 86 -14.83 9.95 -3.40
C GLU A 86 -14.76 8.67 -2.52
N TYR A 87 -13.57 8.06 -2.41
CA TYR A 87 -13.39 6.86 -1.58
C TYR A 87 -13.44 7.18 -0.09
N HIS A 88 -12.90 8.33 0.33
CA HIS A 88 -12.99 8.80 1.71
C HIS A 88 -14.45 8.93 2.16
N GLU A 89 -15.30 9.54 1.34
CA GLU A 89 -16.73 9.69 1.62
C GLU A 89 -17.47 8.34 1.52
N LYS A 90 -17.20 7.57 0.46
CA LYS A 90 -17.86 6.28 0.18
C LYS A 90 -17.67 5.26 1.30
N TYR A 91 -16.48 5.21 1.89
CA TYR A 91 -16.11 4.24 2.93
C TYR A 91 -16.03 4.86 4.34
N ALA A 92 -16.59 6.05 4.54
CA ALA A 92 -16.62 6.73 5.84
C ALA A 92 -17.29 5.91 6.95
N LYS A 93 -18.33 5.13 6.61
CA LYS A 93 -19.07 4.27 7.57
C LYS A 93 -18.21 3.12 8.09
N GLU A 94 -17.20 2.71 7.35
CA GLU A 94 -16.20 1.71 7.73
C GLU A 94 -14.98 2.34 8.42
N ASN A 95 -15.07 3.62 8.79
CA ASN A 95 -13.97 4.39 9.37
C ASN A 95 -12.73 4.50 8.49
N PHE A 96 -12.86 4.29 7.18
CA PHE A 96 -11.78 4.53 6.24
C PHE A 96 -11.44 6.02 6.18
N LYS A 97 -10.16 6.33 6.22
CA LYS A 97 -9.66 7.70 6.21
C LYS A 97 -8.62 7.89 5.11
N VAL A 98 -8.55 9.12 4.60
CA VAL A 98 -7.49 9.57 3.70
C VAL A 98 -6.72 10.69 4.38
N LEU A 99 -5.39 10.63 4.30
CA LEU A 99 -4.47 11.68 4.74
C LEU A 99 -3.58 12.08 3.56
N MET A 100 -3.78 13.29 3.04
CA MET A 100 -2.95 13.84 1.98
C MET A 100 -1.81 14.67 2.57
N ILE A 101 -0.57 14.20 2.46
CA ILE A 101 0.60 14.88 3.03
C ILE A 101 1.25 15.78 1.97
N ASN A 102 1.14 17.08 2.19
CA ASN A 102 1.75 18.10 1.33
C ASN A 102 3.24 18.30 1.64
N THR A 103 4.07 18.23 0.60
CA THR A 103 5.53 18.38 0.69
C THR A 103 6.07 19.67 0.06
N ASP A 104 5.19 20.61 -0.26
CA ASP A 104 5.62 21.94 -0.73
C ASP A 104 6.43 22.67 0.37
N THR A 105 7.33 23.54 -0.06
CA THR A 105 8.10 24.37 0.87
C THR A 105 7.20 25.37 1.61
N PRO A 106 7.66 25.93 2.76
CA PRO A 106 6.88 26.90 3.53
C PRO A 106 6.42 28.13 2.70
N ARG A 107 7.21 28.52 1.69
CA ARG A 107 6.89 29.64 0.78
C ARG A 107 5.62 29.40 -0.04
N SER A 108 5.27 28.13 -0.28
CA SER A 108 4.08 27.75 -1.07
C SER A 108 2.80 27.61 -0.23
N LEU A 109 2.83 27.86 1.08
CA LEU A 109 1.68 27.63 1.98
C LEU A 109 0.39 28.34 1.50
N ALA A 110 0.50 29.58 1.03
CA ALA A 110 -0.66 30.31 0.51
C ALA A 110 -1.27 29.63 -0.72
N LYS A 111 -0.44 29.08 -1.61
CA LYS A 111 -0.87 28.32 -2.79
C LYS A 111 -1.54 27.00 -2.40
N VAL A 112 -0.97 26.27 -1.42
CA VAL A 112 -1.58 25.05 -0.88
C VAL A 112 -2.97 25.35 -0.32
N LYS A 113 -3.09 26.37 0.56
CA LYS A 113 -4.38 26.78 1.14
C LYS A 113 -5.40 27.18 0.09
N SER A 114 -4.99 27.95 -0.91
CA SER A 114 -5.88 28.39 -2.00
C SER A 114 -6.38 27.20 -2.81
N PHE A 115 -5.50 26.27 -3.17
CA PHE A 115 -5.85 25.09 -3.94
C PHE A 115 -6.85 24.20 -3.16
N ILE A 116 -6.54 23.84 -1.90
CA ILE A 116 -7.42 22.98 -1.08
C ILE A 116 -8.79 23.63 -0.87
N ARG A 117 -8.83 24.95 -0.61
CA ARG A 117 -10.11 25.69 -0.43
C ARG A 117 -10.97 25.62 -1.70
N SER A 118 -10.37 25.70 -2.89
CA SER A 118 -11.10 25.66 -4.15
C SER A 118 -11.69 24.29 -4.47
N GLN A 119 -11.09 23.19 -3.97
CA GLN A 119 -11.53 21.83 -4.26
C GLN A 119 -12.59 21.30 -3.25
N LYS A 120 -12.64 21.85 -2.04
CA LYS A 120 -13.58 21.45 -0.95
C LYS A 120 -13.48 19.97 -0.56
N TYR A 121 -12.27 19.41 -0.61
CA TYR A 121 -12.04 18.02 -0.21
C TYR A 121 -12.38 17.75 1.26
N SER A 122 -12.93 16.55 1.55
CA SER A 122 -13.40 16.13 2.86
C SER A 122 -12.30 15.52 3.74
N PHE A 123 -11.20 15.04 3.14
CA PHE A 123 -10.11 14.39 3.85
C PHE A 123 -9.13 15.37 4.53
N ASN A 124 -8.30 14.83 5.42
CA ASN A 124 -7.30 15.61 6.13
C ASN A 124 -6.07 15.93 5.26
N ILE A 125 -5.57 17.17 5.39
CA ILE A 125 -4.33 17.61 4.75
C ILE A 125 -3.24 17.75 5.82
N GLY A 126 -2.24 16.88 5.76
CA GLY A 126 -1.01 16.97 6.53
C GLY A 126 0.01 17.90 5.86
N MET A 127 0.87 18.52 6.65
CA MET A 127 1.93 19.42 6.19
C MET A 127 3.31 18.85 6.54
N ASP A 128 4.14 18.61 5.54
CA ASP A 128 5.51 18.09 5.69
C ASP A 128 6.54 18.93 4.88
N PRO A 129 6.67 20.24 5.15
CA PRO A 129 7.48 21.15 4.33
C PRO A 129 8.97 20.80 4.35
N ASN A 130 9.45 20.08 5.36
CA ASN A 130 10.82 19.61 5.51
C ASN A 130 11.01 18.16 5.01
N LYS A 131 9.95 17.53 4.48
CA LYS A 131 9.96 16.17 3.96
C LYS A 131 10.42 15.10 4.95
N VAL A 132 10.18 15.33 6.25
CA VAL A 132 10.57 14.41 7.33
C VAL A 132 9.71 13.15 7.28
N ILE A 133 8.40 13.31 7.15
CA ILE A 133 7.44 12.19 7.04
C ILE A 133 7.65 11.48 5.71
N ALA A 134 7.77 12.23 4.60
CA ALA A 134 8.01 11.67 3.28
C ALA A 134 9.29 10.80 3.23
N LYS A 135 10.39 11.25 3.85
CA LYS A 135 11.61 10.45 3.94
C LYS A 135 11.42 9.17 4.77
N LYS A 136 10.78 9.28 5.93
CA LYS A 136 10.57 8.11 6.82
C LYS A 136 9.63 7.07 6.22
N LEU A 137 8.67 7.48 5.41
CA LEU A 137 7.71 6.61 4.75
C LEU A 137 8.06 6.30 3.29
N ASN A 138 9.26 6.63 2.81
CA ASN A 138 9.67 6.46 1.41
C ASN A 138 8.70 7.07 0.39
N GLY A 139 8.09 8.23 0.74
CA GLY A 139 7.11 8.96 -0.07
C GLY A 139 7.72 10.13 -0.86
N MET A 140 9.00 10.05 -1.23
CA MET A 140 9.69 11.15 -1.96
C MET A 140 9.32 11.22 -3.44
N ILE A 141 8.90 10.12 -4.04
CA ILE A 141 8.35 10.05 -5.40
C ILE A 141 6.84 10.27 -5.29
N MET A 142 6.27 11.19 -6.08
CA MET A 142 4.87 11.60 -5.96
C MET A 142 4.06 11.35 -7.23
N PRO A 143 2.80 10.89 -7.09
CA PRO A 143 2.16 10.45 -5.86
C PRO A 143 2.78 9.15 -5.32
N THR A 144 2.80 8.99 -4.00
CA THR A 144 3.06 7.71 -3.32
C THR A 144 1.90 7.42 -2.38
N LEU A 145 1.18 6.37 -2.68
CA LEU A 145 0.04 5.89 -1.92
C LEU A 145 0.49 4.77 -0.99
N ILE A 146 0.08 4.84 0.28
CA ILE A 146 0.37 3.83 1.30
C ILE A 146 -0.95 3.50 1.99
N LEU A 147 -1.43 2.28 1.82
CA LEU A 147 -2.63 1.80 2.49
C LEU A 147 -2.23 0.97 3.70
N VAL A 148 -2.74 1.36 4.86
CA VAL A 148 -2.51 0.67 6.13
C VAL A 148 -3.85 0.22 6.72
N ASP A 149 -3.83 -0.91 7.45
CA ASP A 149 -4.99 -1.37 8.18
C ASP A 149 -5.21 -0.63 9.50
N LYS A 150 -6.25 -1.01 10.24
CA LYS A 150 -6.57 -0.46 11.56
C LYS A 150 -5.43 -0.60 12.59
N GLY A 151 -4.51 -1.54 12.40
CA GLY A 151 -3.33 -1.73 13.27
C GLY A 151 -2.11 -0.94 12.83
N GLY A 152 -2.20 -0.19 11.74
CA GLY A 152 -1.06 0.52 11.15
C GLY A 152 -0.13 -0.37 10.32
N VAL A 153 -0.54 -1.61 10.02
CA VAL A 153 0.24 -2.52 9.16
C VAL A 153 0.06 -2.10 7.71
N VAL A 154 1.17 -1.93 7.00
CA VAL A 154 1.16 -1.60 5.56
C VAL A 154 0.65 -2.79 4.77
N LYS A 155 -0.47 -2.62 4.08
CA LYS A 155 -1.11 -3.66 3.25
C LYS A 155 -0.83 -3.47 1.76
N TRP A 156 -0.63 -2.23 1.34
CA TRP A 156 -0.36 -1.93 -0.06
C TRP A 156 0.41 -0.62 -0.20
N ARG A 157 1.23 -0.54 -1.24
CA ARG A 157 1.99 0.65 -1.60
C ARG A 157 2.04 0.78 -3.12
N HIS A 158 1.84 2.01 -3.61
CA HIS A 158 1.93 2.31 -5.04
C HIS A 158 2.66 3.65 -5.26
N GLN A 159 3.41 3.76 -6.34
CA GLN A 159 4.11 4.99 -6.73
C GLN A 159 3.75 5.39 -8.15
N GLY A 160 3.44 6.65 -8.34
CA GLY A 160 2.93 7.17 -9.60
C GLY A 160 1.41 7.11 -9.68
N TYR A 161 0.85 7.58 -10.78
CA TYR A 161 -0.55 7.44 -11.13
C TYR A 161 -0.76 7.67 -12.63
N VAL A 162 -1.41 6.74 -13.27
CA VAL A 162 -1.98 6.87 -14.62
C VAL A 162 -3.49 6.64 -14.57
N ALA A 163 -4.23 7.24 -15.51
CA ALA A 163 -5.67 7.09 -15.57
C ALA A 163 -6.07 5.61 -15.75
N GLY A 164 -7.02 5.14 -14.97
CA GLY A 164 -7.45 3.74 -14.88
C GLY A 164 -6.97 3.02 -13.60
N GLU A 165 -5.87 3.47 -12.97
CA GLU A 165 -5.36 2.87 -11.73
C GLU A 165 -6.23 3.17 -10.51
N GLU A 166 -7.15 4.14 -10.58
CA GLU A 166 -8.15 4.39 -9.56
C GLU A 166 -8.98 3.15 -9.24
N ILE A 167 -9.21 2.28 -10.22
CA ILE A 167 -9.94 1.01 -10.03
C ILE A 167 -9.16 0.08 -9.10
N GLU A 168 -7.85 -0.09 -9.34
CA GLU A 168 -6.97 -0.89 -8.49
C GLU A 168 -6.89 -0.31 -7.07
N ILE A 169 -6.74 1.02 -6.96
CA ILE A 169 -6.73 1.71 -5.65
C ILE A 169 -8.00 1.36 -4.85
N GLU A 170 -9.17 1.43 -5.49
CA GLU A 170 -10.44 1.06 -4.84
C GLU A 170 -10.50 -0.41 -4.44
N GLU A 171 -9.98 -1.31 -5.28
CA GLU A 171 -9.93 -2.74 -4.97
C GLU A 171 -9.06 -3.03 -3.74
N GLN A 172 -7.90 -2.37 -3.63
CA GLN A 172 -7.04 -2.49 -2.45
C GLN A 172 -7.74 -1.97 -1.18
N ILE A 173 -8.46 -0.86 -1.27
CA ILE A 173 -9.27 -0.34 -0.16
C ILE A 173 -10.32 -1.36 0.26
N LYS A 174 -11.05 -1.96 -0.68
CA LYS A 174 -12.06 -3.00 -0.40
C LYS A 174 -11.45 -4.23 0.28
N GLN A 175 -10.27 -4.67 -0.16
CA GLN A 175 -9.56 -5.80 0.45
C GLN A 175 -9.24 -5.53 1.92
N VAL A 176 -8.69 -4.35 2.24
CA VAL A 176 -8.35 -3.98 3.63
C VAL A 176 -9.60 -3.83 4.48
N LEU A 177 -10.73 -3.44 3.90
CA LEU A 177 -12.04 -3.36 4.56
C LEU A 177 -12.74 -4.74 4.69
N GLY A 178 -12.14 -5.83 4.19
CA GLY A 178 -12.74 -7.17 4.21
C GLY A 178 -13.95 -7.33 3.28
N LYS A 179 -14.09 -6.44 2.28
CA LYS A 179 -15.18 -6.50 1.29
C LYS A 179 -14.79 -7.41 0.13
N ASN A 180 -15.64 -8.37 -0.20
CA ASN A 180 -15.42 -9.29 -1.33
C ASN A 180 -15.44 -8.52 -2.67
N ILE A 181 -14.42 -8.77 -3.50
CA ILE A 181 -14.28 -8.20 -4.85
C ILE A 181 -15.35 -8.73 -5.82
N ASN A 182 -16.04 -9.82 -5.46
CA ASN A 182 -16.91 -10.60 -6.35
C ASN A 182 -18.35 -10.07 -6.51
N GLU A 183 -18.72 -8.90 -5.98
CA GLU A 183 -20.12 -8.41 -6.11
C GLU A 183 -20.41 -7.66 -7.42
N LYS A 184 -19.47 -7.51 -8.35
CA LYS A 184 -19.70 -6.75 -9.61
C LYS A 184 -20.31 -7.55 -10.76
N ASN A 185 -20.66 -8.87 -10.60
CA ASN A 185 -21.24 -9.69 -11.66
C ASN A 185 -22.68 -10.18 -11.40
N LYS A 186 -23.46 -9.49 -10.58
CA LYS A 186 -24.90 -9.72 -10.45
C LYS A 186 -25.66 -8.41 -10.56
N GLY A 187 -25.89 -7.98 -11.79
CA GLY A 187 -26.73 -6.87 -12.14
C GLY A 187 -26.95 -6.85 -13.64
#